data_e87b9a59a4de5d10cbb3fd131be4d0eb
#
_entry.id   e87b9a59a4de5d10cbb3fd131be4d0eb
#
_cell.length_a   1.000
_cell.length_b   1.000
_cell.length_c   1.000
_cell.angle_alpha   90.00
_cell.angle_beta   90.00
_cell.angle_gamma   90.00
#
_symmetry.space_group_name_H-M   'P 1'
#
loop_
_entity.id
_entity.type
_entity.pdbx_description
1 polymer ?
#
loop_
_entity_poly.entity_id
_entity_poly.type
_entity_poly.pdbx_seq_one_letter_code
_entity_poly.pdbx_strand_id
1 'polypeptide(L)'
;VVRTRRASDGDGADDVVVVLDETIAYPAGGGQPCDRGKMTSATGATFAFERVRGLADGTIEHEGRFEAGTAFGDGEDVDVVVDGALRLLHARIHSAGHALDVAMIRIGLGPEVLMPTKGVHEPTRAYVEYQGKLAPEHEYADVDALTTRLNVEMKSIIEENGASVAEELAFEDAKAACGGELPPFITPDMTPRIVTILPDTPGCPCGGTHVKAMSEIEDFRLTGVRTKKGVTRLSYAIPGMETWTP
;
A
#
# COMPACT_ATOMS: atom_id res chain seq x y z
N VAL A 1 -25.75 -6.93 0.16
CA VAL A 1 -25.82 -5.45 0.32
C VAL A 1 -26.46 -5.11 1.66
N VAL A 2 -25.79 -4.32 2.46
CA VAL A 2 -26.33 -3.85 3.73
C VAL A 2 -27.22 -2.61 3.53
N ARG A 3 -26.76 -1.67 2.73
CA ARG A 3 -27.54 -0.46 2.41
C ARG A 3 -27.02 0.27 1.16
N THR A 4 -27.91 0.98 0.52
CA THR A 4 -27.61 1.93 -0.57
C THR A 4 -28.12 3.32 -0.17
N ARG A 5 -27.29 4.37 -0.32
CA ARG A 5 -27.66 5.76 -0.04
C ARG A 5 -27.01 6.73 -1.03
N ARG A 6 -27.55 7.93 -1.19
CA ARG A 6 -26.85 9.00 -1.92
C ARG A 6 -25.61 9.45 -1.13
N ALA A 7 -24.56 9.80 -1.82
CA ALA A 7 -23.40 10.42 -1.19
C ALA A 7 -23.79 11.83 -0.71
N SER A 8 -23.39 12.18 0.52
CA SER A 8 -23.76 13.47 1.12
C SER A 8 -22.85 14.62 0.74
N ASP A 9 -21.61 14.33 0.27
CA ASP A 9 -20.53 15.32 0.07
C ASP A 9 -19.66 15.04 -1.19
N GLY A 10 -20.23 14.43 -2.24
CA GLY A 10 -19.50 14.17 -3.48
C GLY A 10 -19.61 15.33 -4.48
N ASP A 11 -18.57 15.58 -5.26
CA ASP A 11 -18.54 16.55 -6.37
C ASP A 11 -19.52 16.21 -7.53
N GLY A 12 -20.32 15.14 -7.39
CA GLY A 12 -21.33 14.72 -8.35
C GLY A 12 -22.72 14.55 -7.70
N ALA A 13 -23.72 15.24 -8.21
CA ALA A 13 -25.10 15.16 -7.74
C ALA A 13 -25.73 13.74 -7.80
N ASP A 14 -25.06 12.80 -8.48
CA ASP A 14 -25.52 11.42 -8.73
C ASP A 14 -24.66 10.34 -8.05
N ASP A 15 -23.67 10.70 -7.23
CA ASP A 15 -22.84 9.72 -6.54
C ASP A 15 -23.63 8.98 -5.45
N VAL A 16 -23.47 7.67 -5.44
CA VAL A 16 -24.15 6.74 -4.56
C VAL A 16 -23.11 6.00 -3.71
N VAL A 17 -23.44 5.70 -2.48
CA VAL A 17 -22.66 4.85 -1.60
C VAL A 17 -23.36 3.51 -1.42
N VAL A 18 -22.63 2.43 -1.66
CA VAL A 18 -23.06 1.06 -1.38
C VAL A 18 -22.20 0.50 -0.25
N VAL A 19 -22.86 -0.08 0.74
CA VAL A 19 -22.22 -0.81 1.86
C VAL A 19 -22.56 -2.28 1.74
N LEU A 20 -21.53 -3.12 1.83
CA LEU A 20 -21.66 -4.58 1.84
C LEU A 20 -21.37 -5.11 3.24
N ASP A 21 -21.87 -6.31 3.55
CA ASP A 21 -21.51 -7.08 4.73
C ASP A 21 -20.07 -7.62 4.62
N GLU A 22 -19.67 -8.05 3.41
CA GLU A 22 -18.29 -8.45 3.09
C GLU A 22 -17.86 -7.83 1.75
N THR A 23 -16.58 -7.50 1.62
CA THR A 23 -16.03 -6.97 0.38
C THR A 23 -14.58 -7.37 0.18
N ILE A 24 -14.21 -7.61 -1.09
CA ILE A 24 -12.82 -7.79 -1.51
C ILE A 24 -12.15 -6.46 -1.90
N ALA A 25 -12.90 -5.37 -1.98
CA ALA A 25 -12.39 -4.08 -2.41
C ALA A 25 -11.56 -3.44 -1.29
N TYR A 26 -10.31 -3.09 -1.60
CA TYR A 26 -9.38 -2.45 -0.67
C TYR A 26 -9.75 -0.96 -0.47
N PRO A 27 -10.01 -0.51 0.75
CA PRO A 27 -10.17 0.92 1.06
C PRO A 27 -8.81 1.62 1.06
N ALA A 28 -8.79 2.91 0.71
CA ALA A 28 -7.56 3.68 0.78
C ALA A 28 -6.96 3.66 2.21
N GLY A 29 -5.67 3.35 2.31
CA GLY A 29 -4.99 3.29 3.61
C GLY A 29 -3.51 2.95 3.47
N GLY A 30 -2.70 3.22 4.52
CA GLY A 30 -1.28 2.91 4.52
C GLY A 30 -0.48 3.50 3.36
N GLY A 31 -0.93 4.63 2.79
CA GLY A 31 -0.30 5.25 1.62
C GLY A 31 -0.68 4.63 0.28
N GLN A 32 -1.48 3.56 0.26
CA GLN A 32 -1.99 2.92 -0.95
C GLN A 32 -3.37 3.48 -1.32
N PRO A 33 -3.66 3.80 -2.60
CA PRO A 33 -4.99 4.15 -3.07
C PRO A 33 -5.98 2.99 -2.94
N CYS A 34 -7.26 3.32 -2.92
CA CYS A 34 -8.32 2.31 -2.94
C CYS A 34 -8.43 1.60 -4.29
N ASP A 35 -9.14 0.48 -4.28
CA ASP A 35 -9.56 -0.19 -5.50
C ASP A 35 -10.66 0.57 -6.23
N ARG A 36 -10.81 0.18 -7.50
CA ARG A 36 -11.96 0.47 -8.35
C ARG A 36 -12.56 -0.83 -8.85
N GLY A 37 -13.81 -0.79 -9.25
CA GLY A 37 -14.45 -2.00 -9.75
C GLY A 37 -15.92 -1.86 -10.01
N LYS A 38 -16.61 -3.00 -10.08
CA LYS A 38 -18.05 -3.08 -10.34
C LYS A 38 -18.73 -4.07 -9.41
N MET A 39 -19.98 -3.78 -9.13
CA MET A 39 -20.92 -4.70 -8.48
C MET A 39 -22.06 -4.98 -9.43
N THR A 40 -22.49 -6.24 -9.51
CA THR A 40 -23.61 -6.65 -10.37
C THR A 40 -24.56 -7.53 -9.59
N SER A 41 -25.85 -7.19 -9.58
CA SER A 41 -26.88 -8.01 -8.96
C SER A 41 -27.48 -9.03 -9.94
N ALA A 42 -28.17 -10.03 -9.42
CA ALA A 42 -28.89 -11.02 -10.21
C ALA A 42 -29.98 -10.41 -11.10
N THR A 43 -30.49 -9.22 -10.74
CA THR A 43 -31.49 -8.46 -11.52
C THR A 43 -30.89 -7.69 -12.69
N GLY A 44 -29.55 -7.70 -12.83
CA GLY A 44 -28.80 -6.99 -13.87
C GLY A 44 -28.49 -5.52 -13.56
N ALA A 45 -28.77 -5.05 -12.34
CA ALA A 45 -28.32 -3.74 -11.91
C ALA A 45 -26.79 -3.76 -11.75
N THR A 46 -26.12 -2.74 -12.29
CA THR A 46 -24.64 -2.63 -12.29
C THR A 46 -24.25 -1.29 -11.68
N PHE A 47 -23.35 -1.35 -10.71
CA PHE A 47 -22.78 -0.20 -10.00
C PHE A 47 -21.26 -0.18 -10.17
N ALA A 48 -20.74 0.91 -10.75
CA ALA A 48 -19.28 1.13 -10.84
C ALA A 48 -18.83 1.97 -9.64
N PHE A 49 -17.87 1.47 -8.87
CA PHE A 49 -17.28 2.22 -7.76
C PHE A 49 -15.86 2.68 -8.11
N GLU A 50 -15.58 3.92 -7.77
CA GLU A 50 -14.28 4.56 -8.00
C GLU A 50 -13.57 4.91 -6.70
N ARG A 51 -14.28 4.95 -5.59
CA ARG A 51 -13.74 5.22 -4.26
C ARG A 51 -14.23 4.17 -3.26
N VAL A 52 -13.28 3.68 -2.45
CA VAL A 52 -13.56 2.77 -1.34
C VAL A 52 -12.94 3.36 -0.08
N ARG A 53 -13.73 3.49 0.97
CA ARG A 53 -13.34 4.13 2.22
C ARG A 53 -13.70 3.26 3.41
N GLY A 54 -12.74 3.02 4.30
CA GLY A 54 -13.00 2.42 5.61
C GLY A 54 -13.40 3.48 6.64
N LEU A 55 -14.42 3.20 7.43
CA LEU A 55 -14.87 4.02 8.54
C LEU A 55 -14.32 3.49 9.87
N ALA A 56 -14.37 4.31 10.91
CA ALA A 56 -13.85 3.96 12.24
C ALA A 56 -14.59 2.78 12.91
N ASP A 57 -15.83 2.51 12.52
CA ASP A 57 -16.64 1.39 12.99
C ASP A 57 -16.40 0.08 12.22
N GLY A 58 -15.44 0.06 11.29
CA GLY A 58 -15.14 -1.07 10.43
C GLY A 58 -15.98 -1.16 9.15
N THR A 59 -16.97 -0.26 8.97
CA THR A 59 -17.77 -0.22 7.76
C THR A 59 -16.93 0.16 6.55
N ILE A 60 -17.12 -0.56 5.42
CA ILE A 60 -16.49 -0.22 4.14
C ILE A 60 -17.54 0.37 3.20
N GLU A 61 -17.32 1.60 2.78
CA GLU A 61 -18.17 2.34 1.84
C GLU A 61 -17.57 2.30 0.43
N HIS A 62 -18.43 1.95 -0.55
CA HIS A 62 -18.08 1.97 -1.97
C HIS A 62 -18.85 3.13 -2.61
N GLU A 63 -18.15 4.13 -3.09
CA GLU A 63 -18.72 5.33 -3.70
C GLU A 63 -18.56 5.30 -5.21
N GLY A 64 -19.65 5.56 -5.93
CA GLY A 64 -19.68 5.45 -7.39
C GLY A 64 -21.07 5.72 -7.96
N ARG A 65 -21.36 5.11 -9.13
CA ARG A 65 -22.60 5.33 -9.88
C ARG A 65 -23.19 4.06 -10.43
N PHE A 66 -24.51 4.02 -10.54
CA PHE A 66 -25.20 2.98 -11.30
C PHE A 66 -25.00 3.22 -12.80
N GLU A 67 -24.52 2.21 -13.51
CA GLU A 67 -24.41 2.19 -14.98
C GLU A 67 -25.66 1.59 -15.62
N ALA A 68 -26.31 0.63 -14.92
CA ALA A 68 -27.59 0.02 -15.31
C ALA A 68 -28.42 -0.28 -14.07
N GLY A 69 -29.75 -0.19 -14.21
CA GLY A 69 -30.67 -0.30 -13.09
C GLY A 69 -30.74 0.97 -12.27
N THR A 70 -31.36 0.92 -11.11
CA THR A 70 -31.66 2.12 -10.28
C THR A 70 -30.93 2.09 -8.93
N ALA A 71 -30.97 0.99 -8.23
CA ALA A 71 -30.35 0.80 -6.92
C ALA A 71 -30.37 -0.69 -6.58
N PHE A 72 -29.46 -1.09 -5.69
CA PHE A 72 -29.56 -2.40 -5.03
C PHE A 72 -30.54 -2.31 -3.86
N GLY A 73 -31.33 -3.36 -3.65
CA GLY A 73 -32.16 -3.51 -2.46
C GLY A 73 -31.34 -3.90 -1.23
N ASP A 74 -31.82 -3.53 -0.05
CA ASP A 74 -31.23 -4.00 1.20
C ASP A 74 -31.34 -5.53 1.28
N GLY A 75 -30.24 -6.20 1.60
CA GLY A 75 -30.12 -7.66 1.62
C GLY A 75 -29.94 -8.30 0.25
N GLU A 76 -29.85 -7.54 -0.84
CA GLU A 76 -29.59 -8.10 -2.18
C GLU A 76 -28.15 -8.57 -2.31
N ASP A 77 -27.97 -9.76 -2.90
CA ASP A 77 -26.63 -10.28 -3.21
C ASP A 77 -26.08 -9.63 -4.48
N VAL A 78 -24.79 -9.32 -4.45
CA VAL A 78 -24.07 -8.75 -5.58
C VAL A 78 -22.72 -9.44 -5.79
N ASP A 79 -22.37 -9.65 -7.04
CA ASP A 79 -21.02 -10.05 -7.41
C ASP A 79 -20.11 -8.82 -7.44
N VAL A 80 -18.95 -8.88 -6.76
CA VAL A 80 -17.97 -7.79 -6.72
C VAL A 80 -16.75 -8.16 -7.55
N VAL A 81 -16.43 -7.31 -8.53
CA VAL A 81 -15.23 -7.46 -9.37
C VAL A 81 -14.39 -6.20 -9.25
N VAL A 82 -13.16 -6.34 -8.77
CA VAL A 82 -12.18 -5.24 -8.73
C VAL A 82 -11.40 -5.16 -10.05
N ASP A 83 -10.91 -3.96 -10.38
CA ASP A 83 -9.95 -3.78 -11.47
C ASP A 83 -8.64 -4.48 -11.09
N GLY A 84 -8.45 -5.70 -11.62
CA GLY A 84 -7.30 -6.55 -11.28
C GLY A 84 -5.98 -5.96 -11.74
N ALA A 85 -5.95 -5.22 -12.86
CA ALA A 85 -4.72 -4.58 -13.36
C ALA A 85 -4.30 -3.42 -12.45
N LEU A 86 -5.24 -2.58 -12.05
CA LEU A 86 -4.99 -1.49 -11.11
C LEU A 86 -4.60 -2.02 -9.72
N ARG A 87 -5.30 -3.04 -9.21
CA ARG A 87 -4.97 -3.71 -7.94
C ARG A 87 -3.54 -4.25 -7.95
N LEU A 88 -3.14 -4.92 -9.04
CA LEU A 88 -1.78 -5.44 -9.17
C LEU A 88 -0.75 -4.32 -9.20
N LEU A 89 -1.00 -3.23 -9.95
CA LEU A 89 -0.12 -2.07 -9.96
C LEU A 89 0.05 -1.47 -8.56
N HIS A 90 -1.05 -1.27 -7.82
CA HIS A 90 -0.99 -0.77 -6.44
C HIS A 90 -0.19 -1.72 -5.53
N ALA A 91 -0.40 -3.04 -5.63
CA ALA A 91 0.35 -4.03 -4.86
C ALA A 91 1.85 -4.00 -5.19
N ARG A 92 2.22 -3.84 -6.47
CA ARG A 92 3.61 -3.72 -6.92
C ARG A 92 4.28 -2.46 -6.36
N ILE A 93 3.62 -1.31 -6.47
CA ILE A 93 4.13 -0.03 -5.94
C ILE A 93 4.30 -0.12 -4.42
N HIS A 94 3.32 -0.68 -3.71
CA HIS A 94 3.38 -0.83 -2.26
C HIS A 94 4.52 -1.77 -1.83
N SER A 95 4.62 -2.94 -2.47
CA SER A 95 5.71 -3.89 -2.20
C SER A 95 7.09 -3.30 -2.50
N ALA A 96 7.23 -2.48 -3.55
CA ALA A 96 8.46 -1.78 -3.86
C ALA A 96 8.87 -0.80 -2.74
N GLY A 97 7.90 -0.14 -2.08
CA GLY A 97 8.15 0.70 -0.92
C GLY A 97 8.71 -0.08 0.27
N HIS A 98 8.11 -1.23 0.60
CA HIS A 98 8.62 -2.12 1.65
C HIS A 98 9.97 -2.76 1.27
N ALA A 99 10.17 -3.13 0.01
CA ALA A 99 11.47 -3.63 -0.47
C ALA A 99 12.56 -2.55 -0.36
N LEU A 100 12.21 -1.28 -0.56
CA LEU A 100 13.13 -0.16 -0.33
C LEU A 100 13.55 -0.05 1.14
N ASP A 101 12.65 -0.29 2.10
CA ASP A 101 13.01 -0.35 3.52
C ASP A 101 14.00 -1.48 3.80
N VAL A 102 13.80 -2.66 3.20
CA VAL A 102 14.77 -3.76 3.28
C VAL A 102 16.11 -3.39 2.64
N ALA A 103 16.10 -2.74 1.48
CA ALA A 103 17.33 -2.25 0.83
C ALA A 103 18.09 -1.26 1.72
N MET A 104 17.37 -0.34 2.41
CA MET A 104 17.97 0.58 3.38
C MET A 104 18.65 -0.17 4.53
N ILE A 105 18.00 -1.18 5.09
CA ILE A 105 18.59 -2.02 6.14
C ILE A 105 19.87 -2.72 5.63
N ARG A 106 19.83 -3.31 4.44
CA ARG A 106 20.97 -4.05 3.86
C ARG A 106 22.20 -3.19 3.58
N ILE A 107 22.00 -1.90 3.30
CA ILE A 107 23.12 -0.96 3.12
C ILE A 107 23.53 -0.25 4.42
N GLY A 108 23.04 -0.69 5.58
CA GLY A 108 23.37 -0.12 6.89
C GLY A 108 22.68 1.19 7.24
N LEU A 109 21.59 1.52 6.55
CA LEU A 109 20.75 2.71 6.81
C LEU A 109 19.41 2.32 7.45
N GLY A 110 19.39 1.29 8.28
CA GLY A 110 18.20 0.82 8.98
C GLY A 110 17.59 1.84 9.96
N PRO A 111 16.54 1.44 10.71
CA PRO A 111 15.75 2.34 11.55
C PRO A 111 16.56 3.13 12.59
N GLU A 112 17.70 2.61 13.03
CA GLU A 112 18.63 3.28 13.95
C GLU A 112 19.36 4.48 13.32
N VAL A 113 19.44 4.54 11.98
CA VAL A 113 20.05 5.65 11.22
C VAL A 113 18.98 6.51 10.57
N LEU A 114 18.07 5.89 9.83
CA LEU A 114 16.98 6.53 9.12
C LEU A 114 15.68 5.75 9.38
N MET A 115 14.86 6.22 10.32
CA MET A 115 13.63 5.57 10.74
C MET A 115 12.51 5.79 9.71
N PRO A 116 11.93 4.75 9.09
CA PRO A 116 10.81 4.90 8.19
C PRO A 116 9.57 5.43 8.93
N THR A 117 8.88 6.40 8.35
CA THR A 117 7.76 7.10 9.01
C THR A 117 6.51 7.19 8.16
N LYS A 118 6.64 7.31 6.85
CA LYS A 118 5.50 7.49 5.94
C LYS A 118 5.80 6.94 4.58
N GLY A 119 4.91 6.10 4.06
CA GLY A 119 4.86 5.71 2.66
C GLY A 119 3.75 6.45 1.89
N VAL A 120 3.97 6.69 0.59
CA VAL A 120 2.97 7.04 -0.40
C VAL A 120 3.23 6.18 -1.62
N HIS A 121 2.21 5.45 -2.06
CA HIS A 121 2.32 4.37 -3.04
C HIS A 121 1.28 4.55 -4.16
N GLU A 122 1.26 5.76 -4.74
CA GLU A 122 0.31 6.14 -5.80
C GLU A 122 0.96 5.97 -7.19
N PRO A 123 0.22 5.57 -8.24
CA PRO A 123 0.74 5.46 -9.60
C PRO A 123 1.35 6.75 -10.17
N THR A 124 0.90 7.91 -9.69
CA THR A 124 1.39 9.24 -10.09
C THR A 124 2.64 9.68 -9.33
N ARG A 125 2.86 9.11 -8.14
CA ARG A 125 4.00 9.41 -7.26
C ARG A 125 4.17 8.33 -6.20
N ALA A 126 5.39 7.90 -5.98
CA ALA A 126 5.70 7.00 -4.88
C ALA A 126 6.95 7.46 -4.14
N TYR A 127 6.92 7.35 -2.82
CA TYR A 127 8.06 7.66 -1.96
C TYR A 127 7.90 7.06 -0.57
N VAL A 128 9.04 6.89 0.11
CA VAL A 128 9.10 6.64 1.56
C VAL A 128 9.82 7.81 2.24
N GLU A 129 9.32 8.24 3.37
CA GLU A 129 9.94 9.24 4.24
C GLU A 129 10.58 8.57 5.46
N TYR A 130 11.79 9.00 5.75
CA TYR A 130 12.58 8.54 6.88
C TYR A 130 12.90 9.71 7.80
N GLN A 131 12.66 9.55 9.09
CA GLN A 131 13.14 10.50 10.10
C GLN A 131 14.65 10.36 10.23
N GLY A 132 15.37 11.46 10.06
CA GLY A 132 16.82 11.53 10.12
C GLY A 132 17.43 12.19 8.88
N LYS A 133 18.73 12.42 8.98
CA LYS A 133 19.59 12.88 7.88
C LYS A 133 20.97 12.25 8.06
N LEU A 134 21.64 11.94 6.99
CA LEU A 134 23.01 11.47 7.04
C LEU A 134 23.97 12.63 7.40
N ALA A 135 25.00 12.33 8.16
CA ALA A 135 26.09 13.24 8.39
C ALA A 135 26.85 13.51 7.09
N PRO A 136 27.41 14.72 6.87
CA PRO A 136 28.07 15.06 5.62
C PRO A 136 29.23 14.12 5.23
N GLU A 137 29.88 13.51 6.24
CA GLU A 137 31.00 12.59 6.11
C GLU A 137 30.56 11.13 5.86
N HIS A 138 29.28 10.84 5.90
CA HIS A 138 28.77 9.48 5.63
C HIS A 138 28.94 9.14 4.15
N GLU A 139 29.33 7.91 3.83
CA GLU A 139 29.57 7.46 2.45
C GLU A 139 28.38 7.67 1.51
N TYR A 140 27.15 7.61 2.04
CA TYR A 140 25.89 7.85 1.30
C TYR A 140 25.31 9.27 1.53
N ALA A 141 26.10 10.22 2.04
CA ALA A 141 25.68 11.63 2.04
C ALA A 141 25.62 12.23 0.64
N ASP A 142 26.42 11.67 -0.28
CA ASP A 142 26.32 11.96 -1.71
C ASP A 142 25.09 11.29 -2.30
N VAL A 143 24.20 12.08 -2.93
CA VAL A 143 22.92 11.62 -3.48
C VAL A 143 23.12 10.62 -4.61
N ASP A 144 24.12 10.80 -5.46
CA ASP A 144 24.35 9.93 -6.61
C ASP A 144 24.90 8.57 -6.13
N ALA A 145 25.78 8.56 -5.13
CA ALA A 145 26.29 7.34 -4.51
C ALA A 145 25.15 6.54 -3.84
N LEU A 146 24.28 7.20 -3.07
CA LEU A 146 23.12 6.57 -2.45
C LEU A 146 22.14 6.02 -3.51
N THR A 147 21.85 6.82 -4.53
CA THR A 147 20.95 6.43 -5.63
C THR A 147 21.49 5.19 -6.36
N THR A 148 22.74 5.19 -6.71
CA THR A 148 23.40 4.06 -7.38
C THR A 148 23.34 2.80 -6.51
N ARG A 149 23.71 2.92 -5.24
CA ARG A 149 23.73 1.79 -4.30
C ARG A 149 22.35 1.20 -4.08
N LEU A 150 21.32 2.04 -3.88
CA LEU A 150 19.95 1.57 -3.67
C LEU A 150 19.37 0.92 -4.93
N ASN A 151 19.62 1.45 -6.12
CA ASN A 151 19.16 0.81 -7.36
C ASN A 151 19.80 -0.57 -7.56
N VAL A 152 21.09 -0.74 -7.22
CA VAL A 152 21.77 -2.06 -7.25
C VAL A 152 21.13 -3.01 -6.24
N GLU A 153 20.88 -2.56 -5.01
CA GLU A 153 20.31 -3.40 -3.97
C GLU A 153 18.87 -3.80 -4.29
N MET A 154 18.05 -2.88 -4.79
CA MET A 154 16.67 -3.17 -5.21
C MET A 154 16.63 -4.17 -6.37
N LYS A 155 17.57 -4.07 -7.32
CA LYS A 155 17.70 -5.06 -8.39
C LYS A 155 18.01 -6.45 -7.81
N SER A 156 18.94 -6.54 -6.86
CA SER A 156 19.26 -7.80 -6.17
C SER A 156 18.04 -8.39 -5.47
N ILE A 157 17.26 -7.58 -4.74
CA ILE A 157 16.03 -8.00 -4.05
C ILE A 157 14.99 -8.56 -5.05
N ILE A 158 14.81 -7.91 -6.20
CA ILE A 158 13.90 -8.36 -7.25
C ILE A 158 14.37 -9.69 -7.86
N GLU A 159 15.68 -9.83 -8.11
CA GLU A 159 16.30 -11.04 -8.68
C GLU A 159 16.30 -12.21 -7.68
N GLU A 160 16.46 -11.97 -6.38
CA GLU A 160 16.33 -12.99 -5.32
C GLU A 160 14.92 -13.62 -5.32
N ASN A 161 13.93 -12.88 -5.79
CA ASN A 161 12.56 -13.33 -5.96
C ASN A 161 11.95 -14.00 -4.72
N GLY A 162 12.27 -13.48 -3.53
CA GLY A 162 11.71 -13.99 -2.28
C GLY A 162 10.19 -13.84 -2.23
N ALA A 163 9.54 -14.77 -1.54
CA ALA A 163 8.12 -14.73 -1.32
C ALA A 163 7.75 -13.70 -0.24
N SER A 164 6.75 -12.87 -0.51
CA SER A 164 6.16 -12.05 0.53
C SER A 164 5.07 -12.82 1.28
N VAL A 165 5.05 -12.66 2.60
CA VAL A 165 4.11 -13.32 3.50
C VAL A 165 3.32 -12.27 4.25
N ALA A 166 2.02 -12.50 4.43
CA ALA A 166 1.15 -11.65 5.22
C ALA A 166 0.34 -12.52 6.18
N GLU A 167 0.50 -12.27 7.47
CA GLU A 167 -0.11 -13.08 8.54
C GLU A 167 -0.70 -12.19 9.62
N GLU A 168 -1.81 -12.61 10.21
CA GLU A 168 -2.32 -12.04 11.44
C GLU A 168 -1.64 -12.74 12.63
N LEU A 169 -0.93 -11.99 13.45
CA LEU A 169 -0.14 -12.51 14.55
C LEU A 169 -0.62 -11.95 15.88
N ALA A 170 -0.53 -12.76 16.94
CA ALA A 170 -0.70 -12.27 18.30
C ALA A 170 0.35 -11.18 18.61
N PHE A 171 0.04 -10.27 19.53
CA PHE A 171 0.87 -9.08 19.79
C PHE A 171 2.35 -9.39 20.00
N GLU A 172 2.69 -10.38 20.83
CA GLU A 172 4.11 -10.71 21.12
C GLU A 172 4.81 -11.33 19.91
N ASP A 173 4.11 -12.16 19.13
CA ASP A 173 4.65 -12.75 17.90
C ASP A 173 4.83 -11.65 16.82
N ALA A 174 3.87 -10.75 16.70
CA ALA A 174 3.95 -9.60 15.81
C ALA A 174 5.14 -8.69 16.18
N LYS A 175 5.33 -8.43 17.48
CA LYS A 175 6.46 -7.64 17.98
C LYS A 175 7.79 -8.31 17.66
N ALA A 176 7.88 -9.64 17.87
CA ALA A 176 9.08 -10.39 17.52
C ALA A 176 9.35 -10.36 16.01
N ALA A 177 8.32 -10.56 15.18
CA ALA A 177 8.42 -10.49 13.72
C ALA A 177 8.86 -9.11 13.19
N CYS A 178 8.52 -8.04 13.91
CA CYS A 178 8.89 -6.66 13.55
C CYS A 178 10.22 -6.17 14.16
N GLY A 179 11.05 -7.08 14.66
CA GLY A 179 12.36 -6.71 15.22
C GLY A 179 12.31 -6.20 16.67
N GLY A 180 11.23 -6.46 17.39
CA GLY A 180 11.09 -6.19 18.82
C GLY A 180 10.28 -4.94 19.18
N GLU A 181 9.81 -4.18 18.20
CA GLU A 181 8.97 -2.98 18.41
C GLU A 181 7.76 -2.97 17.49
N LEU A 182 6.66 -2.42 18.00
CA LEU A 182 5.44 -2.15 17.24
C LEU A 182 5.04 -0.70 17.39
N PRO A 183 4.35 -0.10 16.40
CA PRO A 183 3.78 1.24 16.53
C PRO A 183 2.87 1.35 17.77
N PRO A 184 2.88 2.50 18.48
CA PRO A 184 2.14 2.67 19.74
C PRO A 184 0.62 2.50 19.66
N PHE A 185 0.05 2.58 18.45
CA PHE A 185 -1.40 2.38 18.25
C PHE A 185 -1.79 0.89 18.18
N ILE A 186 -0.82 -0.04 18.10
CA ILE A 186 -1.06 -1.48 18.17
C ILE A 186 -0.94 -1.87 19.64
N THR A 187 -2.05 -2.32 20.21
CA THR A 187 -2.16 -2.66 21.63
C THR A 187 -2.17 -4.18 21.84
N PRO A 188 -1.86 -4.68 23.07
CA PRO A 188 -1.75 -6.12 23.35
C PRO A 188 -3.00 -6.96 23.07
N ASP A 189 -4.16 -6.35 22.95
CA ASP A 189 -5.44 -6.98 22.61
C ASP A 189 -5.70 -7.12 21.11
N MET A 190 -4.81 -6.57 20.28
CA MET A 190 -4.91 -6.64 18.82
C MET A 190 -4.15 -7.84 18.24
N THR A 191 -4.61 -8.29 17.07
CA THR A 191 -3.94 -9.27 16.21
C THR A 191 -3.57 -8.57 14.89
N PRO A 192 -2.48 -7.76 14.86
CA PRO A 192 -2.13 -7.01 13.67
C PRO A 192 -1.73 -7.93 12.51
N ARG A 193 -2.08 -7.51 11.31
CA ARG A 193 -1.57 -8.11 10.08
C ARG A 193 -0.14 -7.64 9.84
N ILE A 194 0.81 -8.56 9.82
CA ILE A 194 2.23 -8.32 9.58
C ILE A 194 2.57 -8.79 8.16
N VAL A 195 3.29 -7.95 7.45
CA VAL A 195 3.80 -8.24 6.10
C VAL A 195 5.31 -8.35 6.17
N THR A 196 5.84 -9.48 5.74
CA THR A 196 7.28 -9.73 5.56
C THR A 196 7.55 -9.86 4.06
N ILE A 197 8.33 -8.94 3.51
CA ILE A 197 8.59 -8.87 2.06
C ILE A 197 9.59 -9.94 1.61
N LEU A 198 10.57 -10.24 2.44
CA LEU A 198 11.60 -11.26 2.19
C LEU A 198 11.78 -12.12 3.43
N PRO A 199 12.05 -13.41 3.29
CA PRO A 199 12.49 -14.24 4.42
C PRO A 199 13.66 -13.60 5.16
N ASP A 200 13.70 -13.79 6.47
CA ASP A 200 14.77 -13.31 7.36
C ASP A 200 14.92 -11.77 7.44
N THR A 201 13.90 -11.02 7.00
CA THR A 201 13.84 -9.56 7.19
C THR A 201 12.73 -9.19 8.18
N PRO A 202 12.87 -8.06 8.90
CA PRO A 202 11.81 -7.60 9.78
C PRO A 202 10.50 -7.39 9.03
N GLY A 203 9.40 -7.87 9.62
CA GLY A 203 8.05 -7.60 9.16
C GLY A 203 7.62 -6.16 9.47
N CYS A 204 6.53 -5.73 8.85
CA CYS A 204 5.92 -4.43 9.08
C CYS A 204 4.41 -4.59 9.26
N PRO A 205 3.78 -3.96 10.26
CA PRO A 205 2.33 -3.90 10.37
C PRO A 205 1.76 -3.18 9.15
N CYS A 206 1.04 -3.89 8.30
CA CYS A 206 0.52 -3.33 7.06
C CYS A 206 -0.80 -3.99 6.63
N GLY A 207 -1.82 -3.17 6.39
CA GLY A 207 -3.11 -3.60 5.84
C GLY A 207 -3.17 -3.62 4.31
N GLY A 208 -2.12 -3.14 3.61
CA GLY A 208 -2.12 -2.98 2.16
C GLY A 208 -2.04 -4.28 1.37
N THR A 209 -2.17 -4.17 0.06
CA THR A 209 -2.02 -5.30 -0.85
C THR A 209 -0.56 -5.41 -1.30
N HIS A 210 -0.07 -6.63 -1.42
CA HIS A 210 1.31 -6.92 -1.80
C HIS A 210 1.39 -7.98 -2.89
N VAL A 211 2.47 -7.96 -3.67
CA VAL A 211 2.81 -9.03 -4.61
C VAL A 211 3.19 -10.29 -3.85
N LYS A 212 3.07 -11.45 -4.49
CA LYS A 212 3.42 -12.74 -3.87
C LYS A 212 4.91 -13.01 -3.90
N ALA A 213 5.61 -12.47 -4.92
CA ALA A 213 7.04 -12.63 -5.10
C ALA A 213 7.67 -11.33 -5.60
N MET A 214 8.91 -11.05 -5.21
CA MET A 214 9.58 -9.78 -5.51
C MET A 214 9.79 -9.55 -7.00
N SER A 215 9.93 -10.61 -7.81
CA SER A 215 10.03 -10.49 -9.27
C SER A 215 8.80 -9.82 -9.92
N GLU A 216 7.64 -9.85 -9.28
CA GLU A 216 6.44 -9.17 -9.77
C GLU A 216 6.55 -7.64 -9.75
N ILE A 217 7.51 -7.07 -9.01
CA ILE A 217 7.86 -5.64 -9.07
C ILE A 217 8.41 -5.29 -10.46
N GLU A 218 9.06 -6.25 -11.14
CA GLU A 218 9.69 -6.22 -12.46
C GLU A 218 10.99 -5.40 -12.50
N ASP A 219 10.95 -4.12 -12.20
CA ASP A 219 12.10 -3.22 -12.15
C ASP A 219 11.85 -2.08 -11.16
N PHE A 220 12.90 -1.38 -10.77
CA PHE A 220 12.84 -0.29 -9.79
C PHE A 220 13.85 0.80 -10.14
N ARG A 221 13.46 2.04 -9.93
CA ARG A 221 14.36 3.19 -10.05
C ARG A 221 14.09 4.18 -8.92
N LEU A 222 15.12 4.53 -8.18
CA LEU A 222 15.09 5.68 -7.29
C LEU A 222 15.10 6.96 -8.14
N THR A 223 14.07 7.78 -8.05
CA THR A 223 13.87 8.98 -8.89
C THR A 223 14.27 10.27 -8.20
N GLY A 224 14.51 10.22 -6.90
CA GLY A 224 14.99 11.39 -6.17
C GLY A 224 15.21 11.15 -4.69
N VAL A 225 16.19 11.86 -4.16
CA VAL A 225 16.51 11.94 -2.73
C VAL A 225 16.40 13.39 -2.30
N ARG A 226 15.65 13.66 -1.25
CA ARG A 226 15.48 15.01 -0.72
C ARG A 226 15.44 15.00 0.79
N THR A 227 16.35 15.73 1.42
CA THR A 227 16.32 15.97 2.87
C THR A 227 15.83 17.37 3.18
N LYS A 228 14.82 17.49 4.03
CA LYS A 228 14.27 18.76 4.51
C LYS A 228 13.80 18.63 5.95
N LYS A 229 14.23 19.57 6.81
CA LYS A 229 13.82 19.63 8.22
C LYS A 229 14.01 18.31 8.99
N GLY A 230 15.11 17.59 8.74
CA GLY A 230 15.40 16.33 9.42
C GLY A 230 14.61 15.11 8.90
N VAL A 231 13.90 15.25 7.78
CA VAL A 231 13.22 14.15 7.09
C VAL A 231 13.89 13.94 5.74
N THR A 232 14.31 12.71 5.47
CA THR A 232 14.85 12.27 4.18
C THR A 232 13.75 11.51 3.43
N ARG A 233 13.40 12.01 2.22
CA ARG A 233 12.44 11.38 1.32
C ARG A 233 13.17 10.71 0.17
N LEU A 234 12.86 9.45 -0.07
CA LEU A 234 13.30 8.67 -1.21
C LEU A 234 12.10 8.44 -2.13
N SER A 235 12.13 9.07 -3.31
CA SER A 235 11.10 8.92 -4.35
C SER A 235 11.51 7.83 -5.31
N TYR A 236 10.57 7.03 -5.79
CA TYR A 236 10.85 5.92 -6.68
C TYR A 236 9.76 5.74 -7.75
N ALA A 237 10.08 4.95 -8.76
CA ALA A 237 9.16 4.51 -9.79
C ALA A 237 9.41 3.04 -10.14
N ILE A 238 8.35 2.37 -10.59
CA ILE A 238 8.37 1.01 -11.15
C ILE A 238 7.60 0.99 -12.49
N PRO A 239 7.78 -0.05 -13.34
CA PRO A 239 7.02 -0.18 -14.57
C PRO A 239 5.50 -0.12 -14.34
N GLY A 240 4.80 0.63 -15.20
CA GLY A 240 3.36 0.88 -15.11
C GLY A 240 2.97 2.17 -14.36
N MET A 241 3.89 2.83 -13.65
CA MET A 241 3.66 4.16 -13.09
C MET A 241 3.78 5.24 -14.16
N GLU A 242 3.05 6.36 -13.99
CA GLU A 242 3.16 7.53 -14.88
C GLU A 242 4.56 8.17 -14.88
N THR A 243 5.28 8.03 -13.76
CA THR A 243 6.63 8.56 -13.56
C THR A 243 7.74 7.60 -14.00
N TRP A 244 7.38 6.41 -14.50
CA TRP A 244 8.35 5.44 -14.98
C TRP A 244 8.96 5.86 -16.32
N THR A 245 10.29 5.85 -16.38
CA THR A 245 11.08 5.99 -17.62
C THR A 245 12.10 4.85 -17.63
N PRO A 246 12.13 4.02 -18.69
CA PRO A 246 13.04 2.88 -18.81
C PRO A 246 14.52 3.28 -18.76
#